data_c9fb2c38706b04240a1173ee57197e67
#
_entry.id   c9fb2c38706b04240a1173ee57197e67
#
_cell.length_a   1.000
_cell.length_b   1.000
_cell.length_c   1.000
_cell.angle_alpha   90.00
_cell.angle_beta   90.00
_cell.angle_gamma   90.00
#
_symmetry.space_group_name_H-M   'P 1'
#
loop_
_entity.id
_entity.type
_entity.pdbx_description
1 polymer ?
#
loop_
_entity_poly.entity_id
_entity_poly.type
_entity_poly.pdbx_seq_one_letter_code
_entity_poly.pdbx_strand_id
1 'polypeptide(L)'
;MRILYERSGGFMGRTTRFNFELDELSSEQAETLRRLLDEADFFNLSEDIQDRSMPDEFLYAITVETEETWHTVRTTDTKAPESLRPLLDDLSSLSRSWRKRPESGSDPVH
;
A
#
# COMPACT_ATOMS: atom_id res chain seq x y z
N MET A 1 10.49 -8.33 -5.60
CA MET A 1 9.82 -7.05 -5.40
C MET A 1 9.08 -7.07 -4.07
N ARG A 2 9.32 -6.08 -3.28
CA ARG A 2 8.69 -5.96 -1.97
C ARG A 2 7.85 -4.69 -1.94
N ILE A 3 6.69 -4.80 -1.32
CA ILE A 3 5.80 -3.64 -1.19
C ILE A 3 5.55 -3.37 0.29
N LEU A 4 5.75 -2.12 0.68
CA LEU A 4 5.43 -1.66 2.02
C LEU A 4 4.28 -0.66 1.90
N TYR A 5 3.24 -0.91 2.65
CA TYR A 5 2.04 -0.09 2.60
C TYR A 5 1.72 0.40 4.00
N GLU A 6 1.52 1.69 4.12
CA GLU A 6 1.17 2.27 5.41
C GLU A 6 0.00 3.21 5.22
N ARG A 7 -0.96 3.11 6.11
CA ARG A 7 -2.10 4.01 6.14
C ARG A 7 -2.23 4.53 7.56
N SER A 8 -2.30 5.83 7.71
CA SER A 8 -2.40 6.44 9.02
C SER A 8 -3.41 7.57 8.99
N GLY A 9 -3.78 8.03 10.16
CA GLY A 9 -4.70 9.13 10.30
C GLY A 9 -6.14 8.67 10.37
N GLY A 10 -7.02 9.43 9.77
CA GLY A 10 -8.42 9.18 9.88
C GLY A 10 -8.95 9.63 11.21
N PHE A 11 -10.20 9.37 11.44
CA PHE A 11 -10.87 9.84 12.64
C PHE A 11 -10.25 9.26 13.90
N MET A 12 -9.85 8.01 13.85
CA MET A 12 -9.30 7.34 15.03
C MET A 12 -7.81 7.52 15.19
N GLY A 13 -7.15 8.10 14.22
CA GLY A 13 -5.72 8.30 14.29
C GLY A 13 -4.88 7.04 14.29
N ARG A 14 -5.40 5.97 13.75
CA ARG A 14 -4.70 4.68 13.77
C ARG A 14 -3.76 4.55 12.61
N THR A 15 -2.73 3.75 12.83
CA THR A 15 -1.76 3.45 11.77
C THR A 15 -1.81 1.97 11.46
N THR A 16 -1.93 1.65 10.19
CA THR A 16 -1.88 0.28 9.69
C THR A 16 -0.64 0.14 8.82
N ARG A 17 0.16 -0.87 9.10
CA ARG A 17 1.35 -1.18 8.31
C ARG A 17 1.28 -2.59 7.81
N PHE A 18 1.81 -2.78 6.63
CA PHE A 18 1.69 -4.06 5.98
C PHE A 18 2.78 -4.14 4.92
N ASN A 19 3.60 -5.17 4.99
CA ASN A 19 4.62 -5.35 3.97
C ASN A 19 4.68 -6.81 3.57
N PHE A 20 5.13 -7.04 2.36
CA PHE A 20 5.16 -8.38 1.82
C PHE A 20 6.02 -8.43 0.57
N GLU A 21 6.51 -9.64 0.27
CA GLU A 21 7.14 -9.91 -1.02
C GLU A 21 6.07 -10.41 -1.96
N LEU A 22 6.19 -10.06 -3.22
CA LEU A 22 5.23 -10.56 -4.18
C LEU A 22 5.20 -12.08 -4.25
N ASP A 23 6.31 -12.72 -3.94
CA ASP A 23 6.37 -14.17 -3.91
C ASP A 23 5.43 -14.80 -2.88
N GLU A 24 5.04 -14.04 -1.88
CA GLU A 24 4.16 -14.53 -0.85
C GLU A 24 2.70 -14.55 -1.26
N LEU A 25 2.41 -13.98 -2.41
CA LEU A 25 1.05 -13.89 -2.92
C LEU A 25 0.81 -14.98 -3.95
N SER A 26 -0.46 -15.23 -4.25
CA SER A 26 -0.78 -16.10 -5.37
C SER A 26 -0.30 -15.43 -6.65
N SER A 27 -0.15 -16.23 -7.69
CA SER A 27 0.25 -15.71 -8.99
C SER A 27 -0.70 -14.63 -9.48
N GLU A 28 -1.97 -14.85 -9.26
CA GLU A 28 -3.00 -13.93 -9.67
C GLU A 28 -2.88 -12.59 -8.96
N GLN A 29 -2.68 -12.65 -7.65
CA GLN A 29 -2.56 -11.43 -6.87
C GLN A 29 -1.30 -10.67 -7.23
N ALA A 30 -0.20 -11.39 -7.40
CA ALA A 30 1.05 -10.73 -7.77
C ALA A 30 0.94 -10.07 -9.13
N GLU A 31 0.30 -10.73 -10.05
CA GLU A 31 0.14 -10.19 -11.40
C GLU A 31 -0.73 -8.95 -11.40
N THR A 32 -1.80 -8.99 -10.62
CA THR A 32 -2.68 -7.83 -10.49
C THR A 32 -1.90 -6.63 -9.95
N LEU A 33 -1.09 -6.85 -8.94
CA LEU A 33 -0.31 -5.74 -8.39
C LEU A 33 0.70 -5.20 -9.39
N ARG A 34 1.37 -6.07 -10.13
CA ARG A 34 2.31 -5.61 -11.14
C ARG A 34 1.61 -4.76 -12.19
N ARG A 35 0.44 -5.19 -12.61
CA ARG A 35 -0.32 -4.44 -13.60
C ARG A 35 -0.74 -3.08 -13.05
N LEU A 36 -1.21 -3.06 -11.80
CA LEU A 36 -1.65 -1.81 -11.20
C LEU A 36 -0.50 -0.83 -11.00
N LEU A 37 0.66 -1.34 -10.63
CA LEU A 37 1.85 -0.49 -10.51
C LEU A 37 2.23 0.09 -11.87
N ASP A 38 2.12 -0.71 -12.89
CA ASP A 38 2.45 -0.28 -14.22
C ASP A 38 1.46 0.76 -14.73
N GLU A 39 0.19 0.53 -14.51
CA GLU A 39 -0.85 1.45 -14.94
C GLU A 39 -0.76 2.78 -14.22
N ALA A 40 -0.33 2.76 -12.99
CA ALA A 40 -0.15 3.98 -12.22
C ALA A 40 1.15 4.68 -12.55
N ASP A 41 2.04 4.02 -13.28
CA ASP A 41 3.36 4.56 -13.57
C ASP A 41 4.05 4.93 -12.27
N PHE A 42 4.06 4.00 -11.35
CA PHE A 42 4.37 4.24 -9.96
C PHE A 42 5.74 4.89 -9.77
N PHE A 43 6.75 4.39 -10.47
CA PHE A 43 8.10 4.89 -10.26
C PHE A 43 8.33 6.30 -10.79
N ASN A 44 7.37 6.80 -11.58
CA ASN A 44 7.44 8.17 -12.07
C ASN A 44 6.55 9.14 -11.31
N LEU A 45 5.82 8.65 -10.30
CA LEU A 45 5.00 9.54 -9.50
C LEU A 45 5.87 10.33 -8.55
N SER A 46 5.42 11.53 -8.22
CA SER A 46 6.06 12.33 -7.20
C SER A 46 6.05 11.60 -5.89
N GLU A 47 7.11 11.77 -5.12
CA GLU A 47 7.17 11.15 -3.81
C GLU A 47 6.12 11.71 -2.86
N ASP A 48 5.71 12.94 -3.08
CA ASP A 48 4.81 13.60 -2.17
C ASP A 48 3.65 14.17 -2.94
N ILE A 49 2.53 13.49 -2.90
CA ILE A 49 1.33 13.93 -3.59
C ILE A 49 0.30 14.24 -2.52
N GLN A 50 0.61 15.20 -1.68
CA GLN A 50 -0.33 15.68 -0.67
C GLN A 50 -0.10 17.14 -0.54
N ASP A 51 -1.17 17.85 -0.41
CA ASP A 51 -1.11 19.25 -0.24
C ASP A 51 -1.22 19.48 1.21
N ARG A 52 -2.39 19.71 1.66
CA ARG A 52 -2.65 19.92 3.03
C ARG A 52 -3.73 18.92 3.42
N SER A 53 -3.43 18.02 4.32
CA SER A 53 -4.41 17.01 4.65
C SER A 53 -5.46 17.57 5.59
N MET A 54 -6.65 17.05 5.47
CA MET A 54 -7.72 17.34 6.41
C MET A 54 -7.50 16.51 7.66
N PRO A 55 -7.98 17.00 8.81
CA PRO A 55 -7.68 16.30 10.07
C PRO A 55 -8.15 14.84 10.11
N ASP A 56 -9.23 14.50 9.44
CA ASP A 56 -9.73 13.14 9.48
C ASP A 56 -9.45 12.37 8.21
N GLU A 57 -8.52 12.86 7.41
CA GLU A 57 -8.19 12.20 6.15
C GLU A 57 -7.13 11.15 6.38
N PHE A 58 -7.18 10.07 5.61
CA PHE A 58 -6.12 9.06 5.67
C PHE A 58 -4.92 9.51 4.86
N LEU A 59 -3.76 9.18 5.40
CA LEU A 59 -2.49 9.37 4.72
C LEU A 59 -1.96 8.01 4.31
N TYR A 60 -1.49 7.91 3.09
CA TYR A 60 -0.96 6.66 2.57
C TYR A 60 0.51 6.82 2.21
N ALA A 61 1.28 5.81 2.52
CA ALA A 61 2.67 5.75 2.06
C ALA A 61 2.89 4.38 1.47
N ILE A 62 3.30 4.33 0.22
CA ILE A 62 3.56 3.09 -0.48
C ILE A 62 5.01 3.10 -0.93
N THR A 63 5.76 2.08 -0.56
CA THR A 63 7.13 1.92 -1.02
C THR A 63 7.21 0.63 -1.81
N VAL A 64 7.79 0.70 -2.98
CA VAL A 64 8.04 -0.48 -3.80
C VAL A 64 9.53 -0.62 -3.96
N GLU A 65 10.07 -1.77 -3.55
CA GLU A 65 11.49 -2.05 -3.64
C GLU A 65 11.73 -3.17 -4.63
N THR A 66 12.65 -2.94 -5.54
CA THR A 66 13.11 -3.98 -6.45
C THR A 66 14.58 -4.22 -6.16
N GLU A 67 15.19 -5.12 -6.91
CA GLU A 67 16.62 -5.38 -6.72
C GLU A 67 17.48 -4.19 -7.10
N GLU A 68 16.97 -3.32 -7.93
CA GLU A 68 17.76 -2.23 -8.47
C GLU A 68 17.39 -0.87 -7.91
N THR A 69 16.17 -0.72 -7.42
CA THR A 69 15.73 0.60 -7.01
C THR A 69 14.58 0.49 -6.03
N TRP A 70 14.22 1.63 -5.48
CA TRP A 70 13.03 1.71 -4.64
C TRP A 70 12.41 3.09 -4.82
N HIS A 71 11.14 3.19 -4.48
CA HIS A 71 10.43 4.46 -4.64
C HIS A 71 9.29 4.50 -3.65
N THR A 72 9.10 5.62 -3.01
CA THR A 72 8.02 5.83 -2.05
C THR A 72 7.11 6.93 -2.56
N VAL A 73 5.81 6.70 -2.47
CA VAL A 73 4.81 7.71 -2.82
C VAL A 73 3.93 7.92 -1.60
N ARG A 74 3.78 9.16 -1.19
CA ARG A 74 2.90 9.55 -0.10
C ARG A 74 1.76 10.38 -0.64
N THR A 75 0.54 10.04 -0.25
CA THR A 75 -0.62 10.77 -0.74
C THR A 75 -1.74 10.68 0.28
N THR A 76 -2.87 11.29 -0.04
CA THR A 76 -4.04 11.27 0.84
C THR A 76 -5.24 10.80 0.04
N ASP A 77 -6.36 10.58 0.74
CA ASP A 77 -7.60 10.17 0.08
C ASP A 77 -8.00 11.10 -1.03
N THR A 78 -7.90 12.39 -0.80
CA THR A 78 -8.40 13.35 -1.77
C THR A 78 -7.40 13.71 -2.82
N LYS A 79 -6.11 13.50 -2.56
CA LYS A 79 -5.07 13.92 -3.49
C LYS A 79 -4.51 12.78 -4.33
N ALA A 80 -4.90 11.55 -4.04
CA ALA A 80 -4.39 10.42 -4.78
C ALA A 80 -4.80 10.54 -6.25
N PRO A 81 -3.84 10.38 -7.18
CA PRO A 81 -4.20 10.38 -8.59
C PRO A 81 -5.16 9.25 -8.91
N GLU A 82 -5.99 9.45 -9.91
CA GLU A 82 -6.94 8.43 -10.29
C GLU A 82 -6.27 7.13 -10.68
N SER A 83 -5.12 7.23 -11.32
CA SER A 83 -4.40 6.02 -11.74
C SER A 83 -3.86 5.23 -10.57
N LEU A 84 -3.71 5.86 -9.41
CA LEU A 84 -3.20 5.20 -8.22
C LEU A 84 -4.31 4.58 -7.38
N ARG A 85 -5.54 5.00 -7.56
CA ARG A 85 -6.62 4.53 -6.71
C ARG A 85 -6.87 3.04 -6.76
N PRO A 86 -6.83 2.39 -7.93
CA PRO A 86 -6.99 0.94 -7.93
C PRO A 86 -5.91 0.22 -7.12
N LEU A 87 -4.69 0.74 -7.16
CA LEU A 87 -3.62 0.16 -6.39
C LEU A 87 -3.87 0.32 -4.90
N LEU A 88 -4.32 1.50 -4.48
CA LEU A 88 -4.64 1.73 -3.08
C LEU A 88 -5.75 0.80 -2.61
N ASP A 89 -6.77 0.61 -3.44
CA ASP A 89 -7.87 -0.28 -3.11
C ASP A 89 -7.41 -1.71 -2.95
N ASP A 90 -6.55 -2.15 -3.87
CA ASP A 90 -6.06 -3.52 -3.83
C ASP A 90 -5.19 -3.75 -2.60
N LEU A 91 -4.32 -2.80 -2.30
CA LEU A 91 -3.45 -2.92 -1.13
C LEU A 91 -4.25 -2.89 0.17
N SER A 92 -5.27 -2.06 0.23
CA SER A 92 -6.13 -2.02 1.40
C SER A 92 -6.84 -3.34 1.59
N SER A 93 -7.32 -3.92 0.51
CA SER A 93 -8.00 -5.20 0.54
C SER A 93 -7.05 -6.31 1.00
N LEU A 94 -5.84 -6.32 0.45
CA LEU A 94 -4.84 -7.30 0.83
C LEU A 94 -4.47 -7.16 2.30
N SER A 95 -4.35 -5.95 2.77
CA SER A 95 -3.96 -5.73 4.16
C SER A 95 -5.02 -6.28 5.11
N ARG A 96 -6.29 -6.13 4.80
CA ARG A 96 -7.34 -6.70 5.62
C ARG A 96 -7.32 -8.22 5.60
N SER A 97 -7.12 -8.78 4.43
CA SER A 97 -7.05 -10.21 4.24
C SER A 97 -5.84 -10.81 4.94
N TRP A 98 -4.70 -10.12 4.83
CA TRP A 98 -3.46 -10.56 5.46
C TRP A 98 -3.61 -10.64 6.96
N ARG A 99 -4.25 -9.65 7.53
CA ARG A 99 -4.42 -9.63 8.98
C ARG A 99 -5.35 -10.70 9.48
N LYS A 100 -6.29 -11.13 8.65
CA LYS A 100 -7.21 -12.19 9.03
C LYS A 100 -6.67 -13.57 8.77
N ARG A 101 -5.57 -13.68 8.04
CA ARG A 101 -4.97 -14.94 7.73
C ARG A 101 -4.60 -15.66 9.00
N PRO A 102 -4.94 -16.90 9.12
CA PRO A 102 -4.48 -17.65 10.28
C PRO A 102 -3.00 -17.75 10.18
N GLU A 103 -2.38 -17.27 11.18
CA GLU A 103 -1.00 -17.23 11.12
C GLU A 103 -0.44 -18.46 11.54
N SER A 104 0.21 -19.07 10.76
CA SER A 104 0.78 -20.18 11.23
C SER A 104 1.83 -19.79 12.15
N GLY A 105 1.54 -19.70 13.22
CA GLY A 105 2.47 -19.48 14.14
C GLY A 105 2.66 -18.19 14.55
N SER A 106 2.13 -17.48 14.30
CA SER A 106 2.43 -16.26 14.76
C SER A 106 1.59 -15.71 15.57
N ASP A 107 1.25 -15.67 15.85
CA ASP A 107 0.70 -15.01 16.50
C ASP A 107 0.78 -14.76 17.48
N PRO A 108 0.95 -14.59 17.92
CA PRO A 108 1.03 -14.45 18.86
C PRO A 108 0.38 -14.11 19.67
N VAL A 109 0.17 -14.15 19.78
CA VAL A 109 -0.35 -13.83 20.40
C VAL A 109 -0.71 -13.24 20.86
N HIS A 110 -1.02 -13.07 20.78
CA HIS A 110 -1.29 -12.46 21.22
C HIS A 110 -1.84 -12.28 21.65
#